data_d2fe30e06ef7be759afe6aed56c87f22
#
_entry.id   d2fe30e06ef7be759afe6aed56c87f22
#
_cell.length_a   1.000
_cell.length_b   1.000
_cell.length_c   1.000
_cell.angle_alpha   90.00
_cell.angle_beta   90.00
_cell.angle_gamma   90.00
#
_symmetry.space_group_name_H-M   'P 1'
#
loop_
_entity.id
_entity.type
_entity.pdbx_description
1 polymer ?
#
loop_
_entity_poly.entity_id
_entity_poly.type
_entity_poly.pdbx_seq_one_letter_code
_entity_poly.pdbx_strand_id
1 'polypeptide(L)'
;TEGLIPELDNLISLLNEKAKQWEKVYKNGRTHLMDATPVSLGQEFSGYADLINERMGDIKASLDNVQKLAIGGTAVGTGINAPDNFGADVANELQSSIGIPFKEVENHFTRQGSREEVVHLSSALKALAVSLFKIANDIRWMGSGPVSGLGDLKIPALQPGSSIMPGKVNPVIPEMMMQVSAQVIGNDTTITFSSANGNFELNTMLPVMAHNLLESIALLTTGVSVFGEKLIKDLEANTEKLNEDTQKNSILVTALVPKLGYDVAAEVAKEAMENGLTIKDVLLSKELMSEGDIDDLLDIEKLI
;
A
#
# COMPACT_ATOMS: atom_id res chain seq x y z
N THR A 1 18.02 5.90 2.92
CA THR A 1 17.50 6.91 3.88
C THR A 1 17.13 8.20 3.18
N GLU A 2 18.01 8.80 2.39
CA GLU A 2 17.83 10.14 1.81
C GLU A 2 16.89 10.20 0.60
N GLY A 3 16.62 9.09 -0.06
CA GLY A 3 15.72 9.02 -1.21
C GLY A 3 14.35 8.47 -0.81
N LEU A 4 14.26 7.16 -0.54
CA LEU A 4 12.97 6.47 -0.38
C LEU A 4 12.19 6.94 0.86
N ILE A 5 12.83 7.13 2.01
CA ILE A 5 12.13 7.50 3.25
C ILE A 5 11.38 8.84 3.12
N PRO A 6 12.00 9.94 2.60
CA PRO A 6 11.27 11.18 2.38
C PRO A 6 10.07 11.05 1.42
N GLU A 7 10.19 10.23 0.37
CA GLU A 7 9.08 10.00 -0.57
C GLU A 7 7.94 9.22 0.08
N LEU A 8 8.24 8.28 0.99
CA LEU A 8 7.23 7.59 1.78
C LEU A 8 6.53 8.53 2.77
N ASP A 9 7.27 9.40 3.46
CA ASP A 9 6.71 10.41 4.34
C ASP A 9 5.75 11.34 3.58
N ASN A 10 6.13 11.78 2.36
CA ASN A 10 5.28 12.58 1.48
C ASN A 10 4.02 11.81 1.06
N LEU A 11 4.15 10.54 0.62
CA LEU A 11 3.00 9.72 0.24
C LEU A 11 2.02 9.52 1.41
N ILE A 12 2.52 9.25 2.62
CA ILE A 12 1.72 9.14 3.84
C ILE A 12 0.96 10.44 4.12
N SER A 13 1.62 11.59 3.97
CA SER A 13 0.98 12.90 4.13
C SER A 13 -0.18 13.09 3.14
N LEU A 14 0.06 12.82 1.85
CA LEU A 14 -0.96 12.95 0.81
C LEU A 14 -2.16 12.00 1.05
N LEU A 15 -1.90 10.76 1.48
CA LEU A 15 -2.96 9.80 1.80
C LEU A 15 -3.78 10.27 3.01
N ASN A 16 -3.14 10.81 4.05
CA ASN A 16 -3.82 11.37 5.22
C ASN A 16 -4.63 12.64 4.87
N GLU A 17 -4.14 13.48 3.98
CA GLU A 17 -4.90 14.63 3.46
C GLU A 17 -6.17 14.17 2.76
N LYS A 18 -6.09 13.13 1.90
CA LYS A 18 -7.27 12.52 1.27
C LYS A 18 -8.20 11.87 2.28
N ALA A 19 -7.67 11.16 3.26
CA ALA A 19 -8.45 10.56 4.35
C ALA A 19 -9.29 11.61 5.08
N LYS A 20 -8.69 12.76 5.41
CA LYS A 20 -9.39 13.88 6.04
C LYS A 20 -10.38 14.55 5.09
N GLN A 21 -9.99 14.78 3.83
CA GLN A 21 -10.86 15.38 2.81
C GLN A 21 -12.15 14.57 2.59
N TRP A 22 -12.05 13.24 2.68
CA TRP A 22 -13.12 12.30 2.38
C TRP A 22 -13.71 11.62 3.63
N GLU A 23 -13.50 12.19 4.79
CA GLU A 23 -14.02 11.67 6.06
C GLU A 23 -15.54 11.44 6.04
N LYS A 24 -16.27 12.33 5.36
CA LYS A 24 -17.73 12.28 5.20
C LYS A 24 -18.19 11.91 3.77
N VAL A 25 -17.33 11.30 2.99
CA VAL A 25 -17.68 10.75 1.67
C VAL A 25 -17.97 9.27 1.84
N TYR A 26 -19.24 8.92 1.92
CA TYR A 26 -19.69 7.55 2.17
C TYR A 26 -19.75 6.74 0.88
N LYS A 27 -19.44 5.45 1.00
CA LYS A 27 -19.47 4.49 -0.10
C LYS A 27 -19.87 3.11 0.41
N ASN A 28 -20.29 2.23 -0.49
CA ASN A 28 -20.40 0.82 -0.16
C ASN A 28 -19.00 0.25 0.08
N GLY A 29 -18.79 -0.36 1.26
CA GLY A 29 -17.65 -1.23 1.49
C GLY A 29 -17.74 -2.44 0.54
N ARG A 30 -16.63 -3.07 0.24
CA ARG A 30 -16.60 -4.27 -0.62
C ARG A 30 -15.76 -5.36 -0.01
N THR A 31 -16.34 -6.55 0.11
CA THR A 31 -15.63 -7.80 0.40
C THR A 31 -15.91 -8.78 -0.73
N HIS A 32 -14.90 -9.51 -1.19
CA HIS A 32 -15.01 -10.38 -2.38
C HIS A 32 -15.47 -9.64 -3.65
N LEU A 33 -15.22 -8.33 -3.76
CA LEU A 33 -15.74 -7.40 -4.78
C LEU A 33 -17.28 -7.27 -4.79
N MET A 34 -17.97 -7.77 -3.77
CA MET A 34 -19.41 -7.63 -3.58
C MET A 34 -19.70 -6.50 -2.58
N ASP A 35 -20.84 -5.84 -2.74
CA ASP A 35 -21.28 -4.78 -1.84
C ASP A 35 -21.41 -5.30 -0.40
N ALA A 36 -20.94 -4.48 0.53
CA ALA A 36 -21.00 -4.73 1.97
C ALA A 36 -21.55 -3.50 2.70
N THR A 37 -21.43 -3.46 4.02
CA THR A 37 -21.86 -2.32 4.84
C THR A 37 -21.10 -1.04 4.43
N PRO A 38 -21.70 0.13 4.64
CA PRO A 38 -21.06 1.41 4.31
C PRO A 38 -19.75 1.64 5.07
N VAL A 39 -18.86 2.35 4.43
CA VAL A 39 -17.64 2.93 5.02
C VAL A 39 -17.47 4.35 4.50
N SER A 40 -16.64 5.17 5.14
CA SER A 40 -16.19 6.39 4.46
C SER A 40 -14.97 6.09 3.57
N LEU A 41 -14.89 6.80 2.44
CA LEU A 41 -13.69 6.77 1.59
C LEU A 41 -12.46 7.24 2.38
N GLY A 42 -12.66 8.15 3.34
CA GLY A 42 -11.62 8.60 4.26
C GLY A 42 -11.07 7.49 5.15
N GLN A 43 -11.92 6.60 5.68
CA GLN A 43 -11.47 5.42 6.45
C GLN A 43 -10.61 4.49 5.60
N GLU A 44 -11.00 4.23 4.35
CA GLU A 44 -10.25 3.40 3.42
C GLU A 44 -8.85 3.98 3.13
N PHE A 45 -8.76 5.29 2.85
CA PHE A 45 -7.48 5.97 2.62
C PHE A 45 -6.62 6.10 3.88
N SER A 46 -7.22 6.23 5.06
CA SER A 46 -6.47 6.18 6.32
C SER A 46 -5.79 4.83 6.52
N GLY A 47 -6.48 3.73 6.17
CA GLY A 47 -5.88 2.39 6.18
C GLY A 47 -4.71 2.24 5.21
N TYR A 48 -4.76 2.91 4.04
CA TYR A 48 -3.62 2.94 3.11
C TYR A 48 -2.43 3.71 3.69
N ALA A 49 -2.67 4.85 4.34
CA ALA A 49 -1.62 5.63 4.99
C ALA A 49 -0.93 4.85 6.10
N ASP A 50 -1.70 4.18 6.95
CA ASP A 50 -1.20 3.37 8.05
C ASP A 50 -0.37 2.18 7.54
N LEU A 51 -0.85 1.48 6.52
CA LEU A 51 -0.13 0.37 5.88
C LEU A 51 1.25 0.80 5.35
N ILE A 52 1.36 1.97 4.71
CA ILE A 52 2.66 2.48 4.22
C ILE A 52 3.55 2.91 5.38
N ASN A 53 2.99 3.52 6.43
CA ASN A 53 3.73 3.90 7.63
C ASN A 53 4.34 2.69 8.35
N GLU A 54 3.61 1.59 8.49
CA GLU A 54 4.15 0.33 9.02
C GLU A 54 5.31 -0.19 8.16
N ARG A 55 5.17 -0.21 6.83
CA ARG A 55 6.25 -0.68 5.92
C ARG A 55 7.49 0.21 5.99
N MET A 56 7.32 1.50 6.15
CA MET A 56 8.45 2.42 6.40
C MET A 56 9.16 2.08 7.71
N GLY A 57 8.41 1.72 8.76
CA GLY A 57 8.95 1.23 10.03
C GLY A 57 9.83 -0.01 9.85
N ASP A 58 9.36 -1.01 9.09
CA ASP A 58 10.11 -2.23 8.78
C ASP A 58 11.43 -1.94 8.06
N ILE A 59 11.40 -1.02 7.08
CA ILE A 59 12.60 -0.59 6.36
C ILE A 59 13.58 0.08 7.32
N LYS A 60 13.12 1.03 8.15
CA LYS A 60 13.97 1.72 9.14
C LYS A 60 14.61 0.71 10.11
N ALA A 61 13.86 -0.26 10.60
CA ALA A 61 14.36 -1.30 11.49
C ALA A 61 15.44 -2.21 10.83
N SER A 62 15.35 -2.44 9.52
CA SER A 62 16.33 -3.26 8.79
C SER A 62 17.69 -2.57 8.60
N LEU A 63 17.75 -1.23 8.67
CA LEU A 63 18.96 -0.46 8.40
C LEU A 63 20.06 -0.69 9.41
N ASP A 64 19.75 -0.92 10.70
CA ASP A 64 20.74 -1.16 11.76
C ASP A 64 21.66 -2.36 11.45
N ASN A 65 21.14 -3.36 10.76
CA ASN A 65 21.91 -4.54 10.39
C ASN A 65 22.79 -4.29 9.14
N VAL A 66 22.32 -3.52 8.18
CA VAL A 66 23.10 -3.17 6.98
C VAL A 66 24.28 -2.25 7.31
N GLN A 67 24.19 -1.50 8.40
CA GLN A 67 25.29 -0.65 8.88
C GLN A 67 26.45 -1.40 9.52
N LYS A 68 26.29 -2.71 9.82
CA LYS A 68 27.33 -3.57 10.37
C LYS A 68 28.18 -4.17 9.24
N LEU A 69 29.42 -3.70 9.12
CA LEU A 69 30.31 -4.00 8.01
C LEU A 69 31.23 -5.18 8.31
N ALA A 70 31.52 -5.99 7.31
CA ALA A 70 32.51 -7.07 7.40
C ALA A 70 33.97 -6.57 7.27
N ILE A 71 34.16 -5.24 7.18
CA ILE A 71 35.48 -4.63 7.06
C ILE A 71 36.35 -5.00 8.26
N GLY A 72 37.62 -5.28 8.03
CA GLY A 72 38.54 -5.78 9.06
C GLY A 72 38.76 -7.30 9.02
N GLY A 73 37.82 -8.10 8.47
CA GLY A 73 37.95 -9.57 8.42
C GLY A 73 39.02 -10.10 7.44
N THR A 74 39.46 -9.27 6.50
CA THR A 74 40.45 -9.58 5.45
C THR A 74 40.08 -10.80 4.61
N ALA A 75 40.96 -11.79 4.48
CA ALA A 75 40.79 -12.92 3.55
C ALA A 75 39.62 -13.84 3.93
N VAL A 76 39.52 -14.26 5.18
CA VAL A 76 38.56 -15.29 5.64
C VAL A 76 37.85 -14.97 6.94
N GLY A 77 37.99 -13.74 7.46
CA GLY A 77 37.32 -13.31 8.70
C GLY A 77 38.24 -13.28 9.93
N THR A 78 39.51 -13.64 9.80
CA THR A 78 40.47 -13.67 10.91
C THR A 78 41.23 -12.36 11.12
N GLY A 79 41.11 -11.40 10.20
CA GLY A 79 41.82 -10.11 10.28
C GLY A 79 43.33 -10.23 9.97
N ILE A 80 43.76 -11.32 9.32
CA ILE A 80 45.20 -11.52 9.03
C ILE A 80 45.79 -10.33 8.26
N ASN A 81 46.90 -9.79 8.75
CA ASN A 81 47.64 -8.64 8.21
C ASN A 81 46.87 -7.30 8.25
N ALA A 82 45.73 -7.22 8.88
CA ALA A 82 45.09 -5.94 9.16
C ALA A 82 45.82 -5.22 10.31
N PRO A 83 45.95 -3.90 10.27
CA PRO A 83 46.33 -3.10 11.45
C PRO A 83 45.31 -3.29 12.59
N ASP A 84 45.76 -3.08 13.84
CA ASP A 84 44.85 -3.05 14.98
C ASP A 84 43.74 -1.98 14.74
N ASN A 85 42.51 -2.35 15.10
CA ASN A 85 41.29 -1.52 14.95
C ASN A 85 40.93 -1.09 13.51
N PHE A 86 41.51 -1.69 12.48
CA PHE A 86 41.30 -1.30 11.07
C PHE A 86 39.83 -1.19 10.68
N GLY A 87 39.01 -2.17 11.03
CA GLY A 87 37.57 -2.17 10.70
C GLY A 87 36.82 -1.05 11.43
N ALA A 88 37.11 -0.84 12.70
CA ALA A 88 36.51 0.25 13.50
C ALA A 88 36.92 1.63 12.97
N ASP A 89 38.20 1.83 12.62
CA ASP A 89 38.70 3.10 12.08
C ASP A 89 38.06 3.43 10.73
N VAL A 90 37.90 2.44 9.82
CA VAL A 90 37.21 2.63 8.55
C VAL A 90 35.72 2.96 8.77
N ALA A 91 35.04 2.27 9.71
CA ALA A 91 33.64 2.56 10.00
C ALA A 91 33.45 3.99 10.55
N ASN A 92 34.36 4.45 11.44
CA ASN A 92 34.35 5.80 11.98
C ASN A 92 34.61 6.86 10.90
N GLU A 93 35.55 6.60 9.98
CA GLU A 93 35.82 7.50 8.86
C GLU A 93 34.62 7.62 7.92
N LEU A 94 33.96 6.50 7.59
CA LEU A 94 32.70 6.50 6.82
C LEU A 94 31.61 7.30 7.53
N GLN A 95 31.44 7.09 8.86
CA GLN A 95 30.48 7.88 9.64
C GLN A 95 30.79 9.37 9.58
N SER A 96 32.05 9.75 9.71
CA SER A 96 32.48 11.16 9.67
C SER A 96 32.24 11.79 8.28
N SER A 97 32.44 11.00 7.21
CA SER A 97 32.36 11.49 5.83
C SER A 97 30.91 11.60 5.33
N ILE A 98 30.02 10.66 5.72
CA ILE A 98 28.65 10.55 5.16
C ILE A 98 27.53 10.60 6.20
N GLY A 99 27.85 10.73 7.49
CA GLY A 99 26.86 10.91 8.56
C GLY A 99 26.05 9.66 8.94
N ILE A 100 26.39 8.49 8.38
CA ILE A 100 25.71 7.21 8.67
C ILE A 100 26.50 6.42 9.72
N PRO A 101 25.89 5.90 10.81
CA PRO A 101 26.60 5.27 11.92
C PRO A 101 26.99 3.82 11.58
N PHE A 102 27.98 3.65 10.69
CA PHE A 102 28.55 2.34 10.40
C PHE A 102 29.34 1.79 11.58
N LYS A 103 29.38 0.46 11.68
CA LYS A 103 30.10 -0.27 12.72
C LYS A 103 30.81 -1.49 12.11
N GLU A 104 31.99 -1.81 12.60
CA GLU A 104 32.59 -3.11 12.37
C GLU A 104 31.75 -4.19 13.04
N VAL A 105 31.53 -5.32 12.39
CA VAL A 105 30.83 -6.46 12.97
C VAL A 105 31.72 -7.20 13.96
N GLU A 106 31.15 -7.72 15.06
CA GLU A 106 31.91 -8.51 16.06
C GLU A 106 32.42 -9.83 15.49
N ASN A 107 31.66 -10.46 14.59
CA ASN A 107 32.02 -11.73 13.97
C ASN A 107 32.02 -11.60 12.45
N HIS A 108 33.22 -11.45 11.89
CA HIS A 108 33.40 -11.27 10.44
C HIS A 108 32.95 -12.50 9.62
N PHE A 109 33.01 -13.70 10.17
CA PHE A 109 32.58 -14.92 9.48
C PHE A 109 31.13 -14.88 9.09
N THR A 110 30.25 -14.30 9.95
CA THR A 110 28.83 -14.17 9.63
C THR A 110 28.57 -13.22 8.48
N ARG A 111 29.38 -12.16 8.33
CA ARG A 111 29.17 -11.12 7.31
C ARG A 111 29.94 -11.38 6.01
N GLN A 112 30.97 -12.21 6.03
CA GLN A 112 31.68 -12.58 4.81
C GLN A 112 31.05 -13.78 4.11
N GLY A 113 30.67 -14.82 4.87
CA GLY A 113 30.10 -16.06 4.35
C GLY A 113 28.59 -15.93 4.03
N SER A 114 27.90 -14.99 4.65
CA SER A 114 26.46 -14.79 4.55
C SER A 114 26.11 -13.31 4.33
N ARG A 115 24.88 -13.04 3.90
CA ARG A 115 24.37 -11.67 3.63
C ARG A 115 22.92 -11.50 4.04
N GLU A 116 22.53 -12.08 5.18
CA GLU A 116 21.15 -12.00 5.68
C GLU A 116 20.68 -10.57 5.91
N GLU A 117 21.57 -9.64 6.25
CA GLU A 117 21.22 -8.22 6.39
C GLU A 117 20.67 -7.62 5.09
N VAL A 118 21.19 -8.04 3.95
CA VAL A 118 20.70 -7.62 2.63
C VAL A 118 19.35 -8.25 2.34
N VAL A 119 19.16 -9.52 2.71
CA VAL A 119 17.86 -10.23 2.58
C VAL A 119 16.80 -9.56 3.44
N HIS A 120 17.11 -9.19 4.69
CA HIS A 120 16.15 -8.52 5.57
C HIS A 120 15.69 -7.17 5.00
N LEU A 121 16.64 -6.34 4.52
CA LEU A 121 16.28 -5.07 3.87
C LEU A 121 15.48 -5.31 2.59
N SER A 122 15.90 -6.24 1.75
CA SER A 122 15.17 -6.61 0.52
C SER A 122 13.76 -7.09 0.83
N SER A 123 13.58 -7.91 1.85
CA SER A 123 12.26 -8.40 2.28
C SER A 123 11.36 -7.28 2.80
N ALA A 124 11.91 -6.27 3.48
CA ALA A 124 11.16 -5.08 3.88
C ALA A 124 10.72 -4.24 2.66
N LEU A 125 11.61 -4.08 1.66
CA LEU A 125 11.26 -3.43 0.38
C LEU A 125 10.20 -4.20 -0.39
N LYS A 126 10.27 -5.54 -0.41
CA LYS A 126 9.23 -6.39 -1.00
C LYS A 126 7.89 -6.23 -0.27
N ALA A 127 7.88 -6.19 1.07
CA ALA A 127 6.66 -5.96 1.83
C ALA A 127 6.01 -4.60 1.47
N LEU A 128 6.82 -3.56 1.33
CA LEU A 128 6.36 -2.26 0.81
C LEU A 128 5.78 -2.39 -0.60
N ALA A 129 6.47 -3.07 -1.51
CA ALA A 129 6.01 -3.28 -2.88
C ALA A 129 4.65 -4.01 -2.95
N VAL A 130 4.43 -5.02 -2.10
CA VAL A 130 3.15 -5.73 -1.97
C VAL A 130 2.04 -4.79 -1.50
N SER A 131 2.31 -3.92 -0.52
CA SER A 131 1.36 -2.92 -0.03
C SER A 131 1.01 -1.90 -1.11
N LEU A 132 2.01 -1.38 -1.82
CA LEU A 132 1.82 -0.44 -2.93
C LEU A 132 1.04 -1.08 -4.10
N PHE A 133 1.31 -2.34 -4.41
CA PHE A 133 0.54 -3.09 -5.42
C PHE A 133 -0.95 -3.17 -5.06
N LYS A 134 -1.25 -3.51 -3.80
CA LYS A 134 -2.62 -3.58 -3.29
C LYS A 134 -3.32 -2.23 -3.41
N ILE A 135 -2.71 -1.16 -2.93
CA ILE A 135 -3.27 0.20 -2.99
C ILE A 135 -3.48 0.65 -4.44
N ALA A 136 -2.49 0.45 -5.30
CA ALA A 136 -2.57 0.79 -6.72
C ALA A 136 -3.69 0.02 -7.43
N ASN A 137 -3.84 -1.27 -7.13
CA ASN A 137 -4.89 -2.11 -7.73
C ASN A 137 -6.29 -1.70 -7.25
N ASP A 138 -6.47 -1.37 -5.96
CA ASP A 138 -7.74 -0.88 -5.44
C ASP A 138 -8.14 0.46 -6.11
N ILE A 139 -7.23 1.42 -6.17
CA ILE A 139 -7.47 2.70 -6.84
C ILE A 139 -7.81 2.48 -8.32
N ARG A 140 -7.11 1.55 -9.00
CA ARG A 140 -7.41 1.20 -10.40
C ARG A 140 -8.82 0.62 -10.57
N TRP A 141 -9.26 -0.23 -9.64
CA TRP A 141 -10.63 -0.75 -9.64
C TRP A 141 -11.65 0.35 -9.37
N MET A 142 -11.44 1.15 -8.32
CA MET A 142 -12.33 2.28 -7.98
C MET A 142 -12.43 3.31 -9.10
N GLY A 143 -11.35 3.53 -9.87
CA GLY A 143 -11.33 4.42 -11.04
C GLY A 143 -11.78 3.78 -12.35
N SER A 144 -12.24 2.52 -12.34
CA SER A 144 -12.65 1.82 -13.57
C SER A 144 -13.98 2.35 -14.13
N GLY A 145 -14.09 2.32 -15.44
CA GLY A 145 -15.31 2.75 -16.13
C GLY A 145 -15.06 3.91 -17.12
N PRO A 146 -15.83 5.00 -17.08
CA PRO A 146 -16.78 5.43 -16.04
C PRO A 146 -18.17 4.78 -16.09
N VAL A 147 -18.59 4.18 -17.23
CA VAL A 147 -19.96 3.67 -17.41
C VAL A 147 -20.11 2.21 -16.98
N SER A 148 -19.15 1.37 -17.38
CA SER A 148 -19.20 -0.10 -17.16
C SER A 148 -18.23 -0.57 -16.08
N GLY A 149 -17.82 0.29 -15.18
CA GLY A 149 -16.94 -0.02 -14.06
C GLY A 149 -17.45 0.57 -12.75
N LEU A 150 -16.61 0.55 -11.70
CA LEU A 150 -17.00 1.05 -10.38
C LEU A 150 -17.23 2.56 -10.36
N GLY A 151 -16.27 3.31 -10.91
CA GLY A 151 -16.40 4.77 -11.04
C GLY A 151 -16.46 5.54 -9.71
N ASP A 152 -15.97 4.96 -8.62
CA ASP A 152 -15.90 5.59 -7.28
C ASP A 152 -14.95 6.79 -7.28
N LEU A 153 -13.87 6.70 -8.07
CA LEU A 153 -12.80 7.70 -8.16
C LEU A 153 -12.64 8.21 -9.58
N LYS A 154 -12.25 9.48 -9.71
CA LYS A 154 -11.85 10.12 -10.97
C LYS A 154 -10.32 10.20 -10.99
N ILE A 155 -9.70 9.41 -11.88
CA ILE A 155 -8.23 9.36 -12.02
C ILE A 155 -7.77 10.54 -12.88
N PRO A 156 -6.69 11.25 -12.51
CA PRO A 156 -6.14 12.36 -13.29
C PRO A 156 -5.75 11.96 -14.71
N ALA A 157 -6.13 12.76 -15.70
CA ALA A 157 -5.78 12.57 -17.11
C ALA A 157 -4.37 13.14 -17.38
N LEU A 158 -3.34 12.28 -17.32
CA LEU A 158 -1.94 12.69 -17.48
C LEU A 158 -1.45 12.62 -18.93
N GLN A 159 -2.10 11.82 -19.76
CA GLN A 159 -1.75 11.61 -21.17
C GLN A 159 -2.99 11.17 -21.96
N PRO A 160 -3.00 11.31 -23.29
CA PRO A 160 -4.02 10.70 -24.14
C PRO A 160 -4.08 9.19 -23.89
N GLY A 161 -5.22 8.68 -23.46
CA GLY A 161 -5.37 7.26 -23.08
C GLY A 161 -5.41 6.31 -24.27
N SER A 162 -5.72 6.85 -25.49
CA SER A 162 -5.82 6.05 -26.71
C SER A 162 -5.71 6.96 -27.93
N SER A 163 -5.03 6.49 -28.97
CA SER A 163 -4.97 7.18 -30.27
C SER A 163 -6.27 7.05 -31.09
N ILE A 164 -7.11 6.06 -30.77
CA ILE A 164 -8.33 5.71 -31.55
C ILE A 164 -9.62 5.91 -30.76
N MET A 165 -9.57 6.18 -29.45
CA MET A 165 -10.73 6.40 -28.58
C MET A 165 -10.58 7.75 -27.86
N PRO A 166 -11.01 8.86 -28.44
CA PRO A 166 -10.91 10.18 -27.81
C PRO A 166 -11.60 10.21 -26.44
N GLY A 167 -10.98 10.85 -25.46
CA GLY A 167 -11.52 10.96 -24.10
C GLY A 167 -11.30 9.75 -23.19
N LYS A 168 -10.70 8.65 -23.68
CA LYS A 168 -10.34 7.50 -22.83
C LYS A 168 -9.15 7.86 -21.95
N VAL A 169 -9.32 7.80 -20.64
CA VAL A 169 -8.25 7.97 -19.64
C VAL A 169 -7.88 6.61 -19.08
N ASN A 170 -6.61 6.23 -19.18
CA ASN A 170 -6.11 4.98 -18.62
C ASN A 170 -5.46 5.21 -17.25
N PRO A 171 -5.56 4.28 -16.32
CA PRO A 171 -4.97 4.36 -14.97
C PRO A 171 -3.46 4.05 -14.99
N VAL A 172 -2.69 4.78 -15.81
CA VAL A 172 -1.27 4.48 -16.12
C VAL A 172 -0.36 4.53 -14.90
N ILE A 173 -0.64 5.40 -13.90
CA ILE A 173 0.17 5.47 -12.69
C ILE A 173 -0.08 4.28 -11.76
N PRO A 174 -1.32 3.86 -11.47
CA PRO A 174 -1.56 2.57 -10.81
C PRO A 174 -0.88 1.39 -11.52
N GLU A 175 -0.99 1.31 -12.85
CA GLU A 175 -0.37 0.24 -13.65
C GLU A 175 1.15 0.26 -13.55
N MET A 176 1.78 1.43 -13.61
CA MET A 176 3.22 1.60 -13.39
C MET A 176 3.63 1.10 -12.01
N MET A 177 2.90 1.48 -10.95
CA MET A 177 3.24 1.05 -9.59
C MET A 177 3.12 -0.47 -9.43
N MET A 178 2.13 -1.09 -10.07
CA MET A 178 2.00 -2.56 -10.08
C MET A 178 3.19 -3.24 -10.78
N GLN A 179 3.71 -2.67 -11.87
CA GLN A 179 4.89 -3.18 -12.58
C GLN A 179 6.17 -3.00 -11.76
N VAL A 180 6.36 -1.85 -11.14
CA VAL A 180 7.46 -1.59 -10.19
C VAL A 180 7.44 -2.63 -9.06
N SER A 181 6.26 -2.87 -8.49
CA SER A 181 6.11 -3.86 -7.40
C SER A 181 6.47 -5.27 -7.86
N ALA A 182 6.05 -5.67 -9.06
CA ALA A 182 6.39 -6.98 -9.62
C ALA A 182 7.91 -7.14 -9.81
N GLN A 183 8.60 -6.10 -10.30
CA GLN A 183 10.06 -6.11 -10.46
C GLN A 183 10.77 -6.25 -9.12
N VAL A 184 10.36 -5.49 -8.10
CA VAL A 184 10.94 -5.54 -6.74
C VAL A 184 10.76 -6.93 -6.11
N ILE A 185 9.61 -7.58 -6.30
CA ILE A 185 9.37 -8.96 -5.84
C ILE A 185 10.34 -9.94 -6.53
N GLY A 186 10.58 -9.78 -7.83
CA GLY A 186 11.55 -10.57 -8.58
C GLY A 186 12.98 -10.38 -8.09
N ASN A 187 13.36 -9.14 -7.83
CA ASN A 187 14.69 -8.78 -7.30
C ASN A 187 14.93 -9.41 -5.91
N ASP A 188 13.92 -9.40 -5.02
CA ASP A 188 14.02 -10.04 -3.70
C ASP A 188 14.26 -11.55 -3.81
N THR A 189 13.63 -12.22 -4.76
CA THR A 189 13.87 -13.64 -5.04
C THR A 189 15.33 -13.87 -5.44
N THR A 190 15.88 -13.02 -6.31
CA THR A 190 17.28 -13.09 -6.73
C THR A 190 18.22 -12.87 -5.56
N ILE A 191 17.96 -11.89 -4.70
CA ILE A 191 18.77 -11.60 -3.51
C ILE A 191 18.73 -12.76 -2.53
N THR A 192 17.55 -13.32 -2.24
CA THR A 192 17.38 -14.46 -1.35
C THR A 192 18.16 -15.67 -1.82
N PHE A 193 18.04 -16.02 -3.11
CA PHE A 193 18.80 -17.13 -3.70
C PHE A 193 20.31 -16.88 -3.63
N SER A 194 20.74 -15.66 -3.91
CA SER A 194 22.15 -15.28 -3.90
C SER A 194 22.75 -15.34 -2.49
N SER A 195 22.01 -14.91 -1.48
CA SER A 195 22.47 -15.03 -0.07
C SER A 195 22.64 -16.48 0.36
N ALA A 196 21.75 -17.38 -0.06
CA ALA A 196 21.83 -18.80 0.24
C ALA A 196 23.03 -19.52 -0.42
N ASN A 197 23.69 -18.90 -1.41
CA ASN A 197 24.83 -19.47 -2.14
C ASN A 197 26.20 -19.05 -1.60
N GLY A 198 26.29 -18.53 -0.37
CA GLY A 198 27.56 -18.37 0.33
C GLY A 198 28.17 -19.71 0.67
N ASN A 199 29.48 -19.87 0.43
CA ASN A 199 30.23 -21.10 0.75
C ASN A 199 31.34 -20.77 1.71
N PHE A 200 31.29 -21.37 2.90
CA PHE A 200 32.28 -21.20 3.94
C PHE A 200 32.48 -19.71 4.29
N GLU A 201 33.67 -19.16 4.08
CA GLU A 201 34.06 -17.82 4.54
C GLU A 201 33.80 -16.70 3.53
N LEU A 202 33.16 -16.99 2.38
CA LEU A 202 32.86 -15.96 1.37
C LEU A 202 31.58 -16.24 0.59
N ASN A 203 30.73 -15.22 0.51
CA ASN A 203 29.66 -15.18 -0.48
C ASN A 203 30.14 -14.43 -1.74
N THR A 204 30.19 -15.12 -2.87
CA THR A 204 30.65 -14.54 -4.15
C THR A 204 29.55 -13.90 -4.97
N MET A 205 28.28 -13.93 -4.52
CA MET A 205 27.11 -13.39 -5.23
C MET A 205 26.83 -11.90 -4.93
N LEU A 206 27.77 -11.20 -4.29
CA LEU A 206 27.61 -9.79 -3.90
C LEU A 206 27.23 -8.85 -5.07
N PRO A 207 27.84 -8.94 -6.27
CA PRO A 207 27.52 -8.01 -7.35
C PRO A 207 26.06 -8.08 -7.79
N VAL A 208 25.47 -9.27 -7.90
CA VAL A 208 24.07 -9.44 -8.29
C VAL A 208 23.12 -9.04 -7.17
N MET A 209 23.48 -9.26 -5.90
CA MET A 209 22.72 -8.78 -4.75
C MET A 209 22.69 -7.24 -4.71
N ALA A 210 23.85 -6.61 -4.86
CA ALA A 210 23.96 -5.15 -4.90
C ALA A 210 23.14 -4.55 -6.05
N HIS A 211 23.24 -5.11 -7.26
CA HIS A 211 22.47 -4.66 -8.42
C HIS A 211 20.97 -4.68 -8.14
N ASN A 212 20.43 -5.82 -7.73
CA ASN A 212 19.00 -5.99 -7.50
C ASN A 212 18.48 -5.15 -6.32
N LEU A 213 19.27 -4.99 -5.26
CA LEU A 213 18.89 -4.14 -4.12
C LEU A 213 18.82 -2.67 -4.51
N LEU A 214 19.87 -2.16 -5.16
CA LEU A 214 19.94 -0.76 -5.58
C LEU A 214 18.87 -0.42 -6.64
N GLU A 215 18.60 -1.33 -7.58
CA GLU A 215 17.51 -1.20 -8.54
C GLU A 215 16.16 -1.12 -7.81
N SER A 216 15.89 -2.00 -6.85
CA SER A 216 14.64 -1.99 -6.06
C SER A 216 14.45 -0.67 -5.32
N ILE A 217 15.52 -0.14 -4.70
CA ILE A 217 15.48 1.16 -4.02
C ILE A 217 15.19 2.28 -5.01
N ALA A 218 15.85 2.31 -6.16
CA ALA A 218 15.67 3.35 -7.18
C ALA A 218 14.24 3.33 -7.77
N LEU A 219 13.74 2.14 -8.11
CA LEU A 219 12.39 1.95 -8.65
C LEU A 219 11.32 2.36 -7.64
N LEU A 220 11.45 1.96 -6.37
CA LEU A 220 10.51 2.34 -5.33
C LEU A 220 10.57 3.84 -5.05
N THR A 221 11.75 4.44 -4.96
CA THR A 221 11.90 5.88 -4.73
C THR A 221 11.17 6.69 -5.81
N THR A 222 11.48 6.43 -7.07
CA THR A 222 10.85 7.15 -8.19
C THR A 222 9.37 6.81 -8.32
N GLY A 223 9.03 5.52 -8.18
CA GLY A 223 7.64 5.05 -8.29
C GLY A 223 6.73 5.66 -7.22
N VAL A 224 7.17 5.70 -5.95
CA VAL A 224 6.43 6.31 -4.83
C VAL A 224 6.24 7.80 -5.04
N SER A 225 7.29 8.52 -5.46
CA SER A 225 7.22 9.95 -5.78
C SER A 225 6.17 10.23 -6.86
N VAL A 226 6.24 9.50 -7.98
CA VAL A 226 5.28 9.64 -9.09
C VAL A 226 3.86 9.25 -8.65
N PHE A 227 3.71 8.19 -7.86
CA PHE A 227 2.42 7.73 -7.35
C PHE A 227 1.75 8.78 -6.46
N GLY A 228 2.50 9.39 -5.55
CA GLY A 228 2.02 10.47 -4.69
C GLY A 228 1.65 11.73 -5.48
N GLU A 229 2.61 12.28 -6.23
CA GLU A 229 2.48 13.60 -6.87
C GLU A 229 1.60 13.60 -8.13
N LYS A 230 1.53 12.49 -8.87
CA LYS A 230 0.79 12.42 -10.14
C LYS A 230 -0.54 11.67 -10.04
N LEU A 231 -0.80 10.97 -8.94
CA LEU A 231 -2.06 10.27 -8.73
C LEU A 231 -2.75 10.75 -7.46
N ILE A 232 -2.18 10.44 -6.27
CA ILE A 232 -2.89 10.67 -5.00
C ILE A 232 -3.26 12.13 -4.81
N LYS A 233 -2.35 13.05 -5.10
CA LYS A 233 -2.55 14.50 -4.96
C LYS A 233 -3.78 15.01 -5.71
N ASP A 234 -3.93 14.61 -6.96
CA ASP A 234 -4.97 15.09 -7.87
C ASP A 234 -6.16 14.12 -8.03
N LEU A 235 -6.20 13.05 -7.20
CA LEU A 235 -7.29 12.08 -7.20
C LEU A 235 -8.57 12.72 -6.64
N GLU A 236 -9.71 12.49 -7.30
CA GLU A 236 -11.01 13.02 -6.90
C GLU A 236 -12.01 11.89 -6.60
N ALA A 237 -12.86 12.09 -5.59
CA ALA A 237 -14.00 11.23 -5.32
C ALA A 237 -15.17 11.56 -6.25
N ASN A 238 -15.85 10.55 -6.78
CA ASN A 238 -17.11 10.72 -7.51
C ASN A 238 -18.28 10.70 -6.52
N THR A 239 -18.41 11.78 -5.74
CA THR A 239 -19.33 11.86 -4.61
C THR A 239 -20.80 11.65 -5.00
N GLU A 240 -21.20 12.09 -6.19
CA GLU A 240 -22.57 11.91 -6.71
C GLU A 240 -22.88 10.43 -6.87
N LYS A 241 -22.01 9.71 -7.60
CA LYS A 241 -22.18 8.25 -7.80
C LYS A 241 -22.11 7.48 -6.50
N LEU A 242 -21.13 7.78 -5.63
CA LEU A 242 -20.98 7.11 -4.34
C LEU A 242 -22.24 7.25 -3.48
N ASN A 243 -22.83 8.44 -3.44
CA ASN A 243 -24.08 8.69 -2.71
C ASN A 243 -25.25 7.91 -3.30
N GLU A 244 -25.41 7.92 -4.63
CA GLU A 244 -26.47 7.15 -5.30
C GLU A 244 -26.33 5.64 -5.03
N ASP A 245 -25.14 5.09 -5.17
CA ASP A 245 -24.87 3.67 -4.96
C ASP A 245 -25.12 3.25 -3.50
N THR A 246 -24.77 4.11 -2.55
CA THR A 246 -24.98 3.85 -1.12
C THR A 246 -26.46 3.83 -0.77
N GLN A 247 -27.27 4.75 -1.33
CA GLN A 247 -28.72 4.75 -1.11
C GLN A 247 -29.42 3.52 -1.69
N LYS A 248 -28.87 2.94 -2.76
CA LYS A 248 -29.41 1.72 -3.40
C LYS A 248 -28.90 0.42 -2.76
N ASN A 249 -28.02 0.52 -1.77
CA ASN A 249 -27.42 -0.67 -1.16
C ASN A 249 -28.43 -1.43 -0.27
N SER A 250 -28.85 -2.59 -0.74
CA SER A 250 -29.78 -3.47 0.02
C SER A 250 -29.19 -4.00 1.32
N ILE A 251 -27.87 -3.99 1.49
CA ILE A 251 -27.19 -4.44 2.72
C ILE A 251 -27.44 -3.49 3.89
N LEU A 252 -27.89 -2.25 3.64
CA LEU A 252 -28.34 -1.31 4.68
C LEU A 252 -29.44 -1.93 5.57
N VAL A 253 -30.18 -2.88 5.04
CA VAL A 253 -31.18 -3.65 5.81
C VAL A 253 -30.57 -4.32 7.05
N THR A 254 -29.27 -4.58 7.08
CA THR A 254 -28.56 -5.14 8.23
C THR A 254 -28.74 -4.30 9.50
N ALA A 255 -28.84 -2.97 9.36
CA ALA A 255 -29.11 -2.05 10.46
C ALA A 255 -30.53 -2.21 11.06
N LEU A 256 -31.43 -2.79 10.31
CA LEU A 256 -32.83 -2.99 10.72
C LEU A 256 -33.09 -4.32 11.43
N VAL A 257 -32.15 -5.27 11.33
CA VAL A 257 -32.28 -6.62 11.92
C VAL A 257 -32.60 -6.56 13.43
N PRO A 258 -32.01 -5.69 14.25
CA PRO A 258 -32.33 -5.61 15.68
C PRO A 258 -33.80 -5.22 15.97
N LYS A 259 -34.44 -4.45 15.06
CA LYS A 259 -35.82 -3.97 15.23
C LYS A 259 -36.87 -4.87 14.55
N LEU A 260 -36.59 -5.33 13.33
CA LEU A 260 -37.53 -6.07 12.49
C LEU A 260 -37.33 -7.59 12.53
N GLY A 261 -36.19 -8.06 13.04
CA GLY A 261 -35.80 -9.47 12.93
C GLY A 261 -35.21 -9.78 11.55
N TYR A 262 -34.47 -10.91 11.47
CA TYR A 262 -33.75 -11.31 10.26
C TYR A 262 -34.66 -11.59 9.06
N ASP A 263 -35.79 -12.33 9.29
CA ASP A 263 -36.64 -12.77 8.19
C ASP A 263 -37.33 -11.59 7.49
N VAL A 264 -37.89 -10.63 8.26
CA VAL A 264 -38.52 -9.44 7.70
C VAL A 264 -37.48 -8.55 6.99
N ALA A 265 -36.31 -8.40 7.60
CA ALA A 265 -35.21 -7.65 6.98
C ALA A 265 -34.77 -8.28 5.64
N ALA A 266 -34.67 -9.61 5.57
CA ALA A 266 -34.35 -10.32 4.34
C ALA A 266 -35.41 -10.17 3.25
N GLU A 267 -36.69 -10.19 3.61
CA GLU A 267 -37.81 -9.93 2.67
C GLU A 267 -37.75 -8.50 2.10
N VAL A 268 -37.49 -7.51 2.95
CA VAL A 268 -37.34 -6.11 2.53
C VAL A 268 -36.17 -5.95 1.56
N ALA A 269 -35.01 -6.55 1.86
CA ALA A 269 -33.86 -6.51 0.98
C ALA A 269 -34.14 -7.15 -0.38
N LYS A 270 -34.77 -8.33 -0.38
CA LYS A 270 -35.13 -9.05 -1.59
C LYS A 270 -36.07 -8.23 -2.47
N GLU A 271 -37.12 -7.67 -1.90
CA GLU A 271 -38.09 -6.85 -2.64
C GLU A 271 -37.45 -5.57 -3.20
N ALA A 272 -36.60 -4.91 -2.42
CA ALA A 272 -35.85 -3.74 -2.90
C ALA A 272 -34.99 -4.09 -4.13
N MET A 273 -34.25 -5.20 -4.09
CA MET A 273 -33.40 -5.67 -5.19
C MET A 273 -34.22 -6.05 -6.43
N GLU A 274 -35.31 -6.82 -6.27
CA GLU A 274 -36.14 -7.32 -7.37
C GLU A 274 -36.86 -6.18 -8.11
N ASN A 275 -37.25 -5.11 -7.41
CA ASN A 275 -38.01 -3.99 -7.98
C ASN A 275 -37.16 -2.74 -8.24
N GLY A 276 -35.87 -2.74 -7.93
CA GLY A 276 -35.00 -1.59 -8.08
C GLY A 276 -35.35 -0.41 -7.17
N LEU A 277 -35.94 -0.70 -6.01
CA LEU A 277 -36.36 0.26 -4.98
C LEU A 277 -35.27 0.43 -3.93
N THR A 278 -35.33 1.52 -3.17
CA THR A 278 -34.50 1.66 -1.96
C THR A 278 -35.11 0.91 -0.79
N ILE A 279 -34.31 0.58 0.22
CA ILE A 279 -34.81 -0.02 1.48
C ILE A 279 -35.87 0.89 2.11
N LYS A 280 -35.68 2.22 2.09
CA LYS A 280 -36.62 3.20 2.59
C LYS A 280 -37.99 3.10 1.88
N ASP A 281 -37.99 3.01 0.53
CA ASP A 281 -39.22 2.91 -0.24
C ASP A 281 -40.04 1.67 0.13
N VAL A 282 -39.38 0.53 0.29
CA VAL A 282 -40.05 -0.74 0.67
C VAL A 282 -40.60 -0.66 2.08
N LEU A 283 -39.85 -0.13 3.05
CA LEU A 283 -40.29 0.02 4.44
C LEU A 283 -41.52 0.92 4.55
N LEU A 284 -41.55 2.03 3.82
CA LEU A 284 -42.68 2.96 3.78
C LEU A 284 -43.90 2.34 3.10
N SER A 285 -43.72 1.66 1.97
CA SER A 285 -44.83 1.00 1.24
C SER A 285 -45.50 -0.12 2.05
N LYS A 286 -44.74 -0.81 2.91
CA LYS A 286 -45.26 -1.87 3.80
C LYS A 286 -45.72 -1.33 5.17
N GLU A 287 -45.61 -0.05 5.42
CA GLU A 287 -45.93 0.56 6.72
C GLU A 287 -45.27 -0.10 7.92
N LEU A 288 -44.01 -0.63 7.72
CA LEU A 288 -43.28 -1.35 8.74
C LEU A 288 -42.70 -0.45 9.83
N MET A 289 -42.43 0.80 9.50
CA MET A 289 -41.84 1.79 10.41
C MET A 289 -42.22 3.21 10.01
N SER A 290 -42.13 4.17 10.96
CA SER A 290 -42.28 5.57 10.67
C SER A 290 -41.11 6.11 9.85
N GLU A 291 -41.34 7.12 9.01
CA GLU A 291 -40.26 7.73 8.20
C GLU A 291 -39.10 8.23 9.08
N GLY A 292 -39.42 8.87 10.21
CA GLY A 292 -38.38 9.36 11.13
C GLY A 292 -37.53 8.25 11.76
N ASP A 293 -38.14 7.09 12.09
CA ASP A 293 -37.39 5.94 12.58
C ASP A 293 -36.51 5.31 11.49
N ILE A 294 -37.00 5.30 10.24
CA ILE A 294 -36.23 4.81 9.09
C ILE A 294 -35.01 5.69 8.86
N ASP A 295 -35.18 7.00 8.82
CA ASP A 295 -34.09 7.97 8.59
C ASP A 295 -33.04 7.90 9.71
N ASP A 296 -33.46 7.71 10.97
CA ASP A 296 -32.55 7.54 12.10
C ASP A 296 -31.71 6.25 12.03
N LEU A 297 -32.34 5.14 11.60
CA LEU A 297 -31.69 3.84 11.52
C LEU A 297 -30.82 3.63 10.28
N LEU A 298 -31.19 4.28 9.18
CA LEU A 298 -30.43 4.24 7.93
C LEU A 298 -29.44 5.41 7.81
N ASP A 299 -29.28 6.20 8.86
CA ASP A 299 -28.27 7.25 8.93
C ASP A 299 -26.87 6.63 8.88
N ILE A 300 -26.19 6.81 7.75
CA ILE A 300 -24.89 6.20 7.49
C ILE A 300 -23.84 6.67 8.50
N GLU A 301 -23.93 7.91 9.00
CA GLU A 301 -23.00 8.42 10.03
C GLU A 301 -23.06 7.60 11.33
N LYS A 302 -24.18 6.93 11.59
CA LYS A 302 -24.35 6.08 12.78
C LYS A 302 -23.98 4.61 12.54
N LEU A 303 -23.76 4.24 11.28
CA LEU A 303 -23.47 2.87 10.88
C LEU A 303 -21.97 2.57 10.71
N ILE A 304 -21.11 3.60 10.73
CA ILE A 304 -19.67 3.54 10.50
C ILE A 304 -18.85 3.97 11.70
#